data_6511b8fe118fb19da5eb00cc2a7b8f06
#
_entry.id   6511b8fe118fb19da5eb00cc2a7b8f06
#
_cell.length_a   1.000
_cell.length_b   1.000
_cell.length_c   1.000
_cell.angle_alpha   90.00
_cell.angle_beta   90.00
_cell.angle_gamma   90.00
#
_symmetry.space_group_name_H-M   'P 1'
#
loop_
_entity.id
_entity.type
_entity.pdbx_description
1 polymer ?
#
loop_
_entity_poly.entity_id
_entity_poly.type
_entity_poly.pdbx_seq_one_letter_code
_entity_poly.pdbx_strand_id
1 'polypeptide(L)'
;MEKILLFSDDEKLFEITKQVTEGKQELIWGNYQCLETNGYPFADVVIMHFDEEKIKKDIFQPIIKVKGRLGHSTPILAVIENGSMQDIFSVLKIGVYDYIETTDNLEKYQKKIQDIILWEWYL
;
A
#
# COMPACT_ATOMS: atom_id res chain seq x y z
N MET A 1 -7.95 -17.10 -0.73
CA MET A 1 -6.64 -16.40 -0.80
C MET A 1 -6.89 -14.90 -0.85
N GLU A 2 -6.30 -14.15 0.07
CA GLU A 2 -6.47 -12.69 0.11
C GLU A 2 -5.90 -12.06 -1.16
N LYS A 3 -6.54 -11.00 -1.59
CA LYS A 3 -6.15 -10.22 -2.75
C LYS A 3 -5.47 -8.93 -2.29
N ILE A 4 -4.23 -8.75 -2.69
CA ILE A 4 -3.43 -7.55 -2.37
C ILE A 4 -3.27 -6.73 -3.64
N LEU A 5 -3.62 -5.46 -3.57
CA LEU A 5 -3.42 -4.51 -4.67
C LEU A 5 -2.25 -3.60 -4.32
N LEU A 6 -1.22 -3.63 -5.15
CA LEU A 6 -0.04 -2.77 -4.99
C LEU A 6 -0.11 -1.62 -5.99
N PHE A 7 -0.08 -0.38 -5.49
CA PHE A 7 0.11 0.80 -6.31
C PHE A 7 1.55 1.25 -6.25
N SER A 8 2.26 1.13 -7.34
CA SER A 8 3.65 1.57 -7.46
C SER A 8 4.02 1.78 -8.91
N ASP A 9 4.83 2.79 -9.17
CA ASP A 9 5.43 2.99 -10.50
C ASP A 9 6.80 2.29 -10.58
N ASP A 10 7.25 1.63 -9.52
CA ASP A 10 8.56 0.98 -9.42
C ASP A 10 8.42 -0.54 -9.59
N GLU A 11 8.91 -1.06 -10.71
CA GLU A 11 8.89 -2.49 -11.00
C GLU A 11 9.69 -3.29 -9.96
N LYS A 12 10.76 -2.73 -9.42
CA LYS A 12 11.56 -3.38 -8.38
C LYS A 12 10.74 -3.67 -7.14
N LEU A 13 9.92 -2.72 -6.72
CA LEU A 13 9.03 -2.93 -5.57
C LEU A 13 7.98 -3.99 -5.86
N PHE A 14 7.47 -4.02 -7.09
CA PHE A 14 6.56 -5.10 -7.49
C PHE A 14 7.25 -6.47 -7.35
N GLU A 15 8.48 -6.61 -7.84
CA GLU A 15 9.20 -7.88 -7.74
C GLU A 15 9.44 -8.29 -6.27
N ILE A 16 9.81 -7.34 -5.42
CA ILE A 16 9.99 -7.59 -3.99
C ILE A 16 8.67 -8.04 -3.35
N THR A 17 7.58 -7.34 -3.66
CA THR A 17 6.26 -7.67 -3.11
C THR A 17 5.79 -9.03 -3.59
N LYS A 18 6.04 -9.35 -4.86
CA LYS A 18 5.73 -10.67 -5.42
C LYS A 18 6.48 -11.76 -4.66
N GLN A 19 7.75 -11.53 -4.37
CA GLN A 19 8.57 -12.50 -3.63
C GLN A 19 8.00 -12.83 -2.25
N VAL A 20 7.56 -11.80 -1.51
CA VAL A 20 7.06 -12.00 -0.14
C VAL A 20 5.62 -12.48 -0.06
N THR A 21 4.86 -12.38 -1.15
CA THR A 21 3.44 -12.81 -1.19
C THR A 21 3.22 -14.11 -1.96
N GLU A 22 4.21 -14.57 -2.72
CA GLU A 22 4.08 -15.74 -3.59
C GLU A 22 3.63 -16.98 -2.83
N GLY A 23 2.58 -17.63 -3.34
CA GLY A 23 2.01 -18.83 -2.71
C GLY A 23 1.14 -18.55 -1.50
N LYS A 24 1.02 -17.31 -1.06
CA LYS A 24 0.28 -16.93 0.15
C LYS A 24 -0.90 -16.03 -0.14
N GLN A 25 -0.71 -15.01 -0.99
CA GLN A 25 -1.75 -14.09 -1.39
C GLN A 25 -1.72 -13.89 -2.90
N GLU A 26 -2.84 -13.42 -3.44
CA GLU A 26 -2.91 -13.00 -4.84
C GLU A 26 -2.47 -11.54 -4.92
N LEU A 27 -1.44 -11.25 -5.72
CA LEU A 27 -0.92 -9.91 -5.89
C LEU A 27 -1.35 -9.33 -7.23
N ILE A 28 -1.93 -8.13 -7.20
CA ILE A 28 -2.28 -7.36 -8.39
C ILE A 28 -1.49 -6.06 -8.34
N TRP A 29 -0.81 -5.75 -9.44
CA TRP A 29 0.00 -4.55 -9.55
C TRP A 29 -0.70 -3.52 -10.44
N GLY A 30 -0.86 -2.29 -9.91
CA GLY A 30 -1.31 -1.13 -10.66
C GLY A 30 -0.31 0.00 -10.52
N ASN A 31 -0.13 0.77 -11.58
CA ASN A 31 0.63 2.02 -11.48
C ASN A 31 -0.30 3.14 -11.00
N TYR A 32 0.27 4.32 -10.73
CA TYR A 32 -0.53 5.45 -10.24
C TYR A 32 -1.49 6.00 -11.29
N GLN A 33 -1.25 5.77 -12.57
CA GLN A 33 -2.21 6.14 -13.60
C GLN A 33 -3.48 5.28 -13.52
N CYS A 34 -3.35 3.99 -13.21
CA CYS A 34 -4.51 3.13 -12.98
C CYS A 34 -5.36 3.65 -11.82
N LEU A 35 -4.72 4.20 -10.80
CA LEU A 35 -5.42 4.80 -9.67
C LEU A 35 -6.24 6.02 -10.13
N GLU A 36 -5.66 6.89 -10.93
CA GLU A 36 -6.33 8.09 -11.43
C GLU A 36 -7.54 7.77 -12.32
N THR A 37 -7.45 6.71 -13.12
CA THR A 37 -8.52 6.31 -14.04
C THR A 37 -9.51 5.31 -13.44
N ASN A 38 -9.35 4.96 -12.15
CA ASN A 38 -10.13 3.93 -11.48
C ASN A 38 -10.04 2.56 -12.17
N GLY A 39 -8.93 2.31 -12.88
CA GLY A 39 -8.70 1.06 -13.59
C GLY A 39 -8.09 -0.03 -12.72
N TYR A 40 -8.71 -0.34 -11.57
CA TYR A 40 -8.24 -1.36 -10.67
C TYR A 40 -9.40 -2.09 -9.99
N PRO A 41 -9.22 -3.37 -9.62
CA PRO A 41 -10.27 -4.15 -8.98
C PRO A 41 -10.39 -3.84 -7.49
N PHE A 42 -11.44 -4.37 -6.86
CA PHE A 42 -11.52 -4.40 -5.40
C PHE A 42 -10.48 -5.38 -4.86
N ALA A 43 -9.99 -5.10 -3.66
CA ALA A 43 -8.97 -5.92 -3.00
C ALA A 43 -9.22 -5.96 -1.50
N ASP A 44 -8.64 -6.94 -0.83
CA ASP A 44 -8.75 -7.08 0.62
C ASP A 44 -7.79 -6.15 1.35
N VAL A 45 -6.62 -5.93 0.76
CA VAL A 45 -5.55 -5.09 1.31
C VAL A 45 -4.94 -4.28 0.18
N VAL A 46 -4.57 -3.04 0.47
CA VAL A 46 -3.88 -2.17 -0.50
C VAL A 46 -2.52 -1.79 0.04
N ILE A 47 -1.49 -1.89 -0.79
CA ILE A 47 -0.16 -1.37 -0.50
C ILE A 47 0.06 -0.17 -1.44
N MET A 48 0.39 0.98 -0.88
CA MET A 48 0.61 2.20 -1.65
C MET A 48 2.05 2.67 -1.47
N HIS A 49 2.77 2.78 -2.58
CA HIS A 49 4.17 3.19 -2.59
C HIS A 49 4.29 4.69 -2.87
N PHE A 50 4.92 5.39 -1.94
CA PHE A 50 5.20 6.82 -2.07
C PHE A 50 6.71 7.04 -2.04
N ASP A 51 7.30 7.30 -3.21
CA ASP A 51 8.68 7.75 -3.31
C ASP A 51 8.75 9.26 -3.05
N GLU A 52 9.95 9.85 -3.08
CA GLU A 52 10.13 11.28 -2.80
C GLU A 52 9.29 12.15 -3.74
N GLU A 53 9.21 11.80 -5.02
CA GLU A 53 8.44 12.55 -5.99
C GLU A 53 6.95 12.54 -5.67
N LYS A 54 6.40 11.38 -5.33
CA LYS A 54 4.99 11.24 -4.96
C LYS A 54 4.66 12.01 -3.68
N ILE A 55 5.56 11.96 -2.70
CA ILE A 55 5.38 12.69 -1.43
C ILE A 55 5.33 14.19 -1.69
N LYS A 56 6.23 14.72 -2.54
CA LYS A 56 6.26 16.14 -2.86
C LYS A 56 5.06 16.59 -3.68
N LYS A 57 4.54 15.71 -4.52
CA LYS A 57 3.41 16.04 -5.39
C LYS A 57 2.11 16.12 -4.60
N ASP A 58 1.66 15.01 -4.05
CA ASP A 58 0.46 14.94 -3.20
C ASP A 58 0.32 13.54 -2.63
N ILE A 59 0.49 13.41 -1.33
CA ILE A 59 0.37 12.12 -0.67
C ILE A 59 -1.08 11.80 -0.29
N PHE A 60 -1.95 12.80 -0.19
CA PHE A 60 -3.31 12.63 0.32
C PHE A 60 -4.31 12.15 -0.73
N GLN A 61 -4.33 12.78 -1.90
CA GLN A 61 -5.34 12.48 -2.91
C GLN A 61 -5.37 11.02 -3.35
N PRO A 62 -4.23 10.36 -3.58
CA PRO A 62 -4.26 8.93 -3.91
C PRO A 62 -4.92 8.09 -2.81
N ILE A 63 -4.63 8.37 -1.55
CA ILE A 63 -5.20 7.64 -0.40
C ILE A 63 -6.71 7.88 -0.33
N ILE A 64 -7.14 9.14 -0.48
CA ILE A 64 -8.55 9.50 -0.45
C ILE A 64 -9.32 8.80 -1.58
N LYS A 65 -8.75 8.74 -2.77
CA LYS A 65 -9.37 8.05 -3.91
C LYS A 65 -9.55 6.55 -3.65
N VAL A 66 -8.52 5.90 -3.12
CA VAL A 66 -8.58 4.46 -2.81
C VAL A 66 -9.65 4.21 -1.75
N LYS A 67 -9.69 5.00 -0.69
CA LYS A 67 -10.69 4.86 0.36
C LYS A 67 -12.10 5.12 -0.16
N GLY A 68 -12.26 6.10 -1.03
CA GLY A 68 -13.56 6.42 -1.62
C GLY A 68 -14.10 5.30 -2.49
N ARG A 69 -13.22 4.58 -3.20
CA ARG A 69 -13.63 3.48 -4.07
C ARG A 69 -13.78 2.15 -3.34
N LEU A 70 -12.82 1.80 -2.48
CA LEU A 70 -12.77 0.49 -1.84
C LEU A 70 -13.44 0.44 -0.47
N GLY A 71 -13.71 1.61 0.12
CA GLY A 71 -14.31 1.72 1.44
C GLY A 71 -13.28 1.96 2.54
N HIS A 72 -13.75 2.51 3.65
CA HIS A 72 -12.90 2.87 4.78
C HIS A 72 -12.36 1.66 5.56
N SER A 73 -13.01 0.51 5.42
CA SER A 73 -12.59 -0.72 6.10
C SER A 73 -11.49 -1.48 5.37
N THR A 74 -11.18 -1.11 4.12
CA THR A 74 -10.07 -1.74 3.39
C THR A 74 -8.75 -1.16 3.91
N PRO A 75 -7.89 -1.97 4.56
CA PRO A 75 -6.67 -1.46 5.15
C PRO A 75 -5.63 -1.12 4.10
N ILE A 76 -4.88 -0.04 4.35
CA ILE A 76 -3.80 0.42 3.47
C ILE A 76 -2.48 0.37 4.23
N LEU A 77 -1.48 -0.27 3.65
CA LEU A 77 -0.09 -0.21 4.09
C LEU A 77 0.65 0.78 3.19
N ALA A 78 1.21 1.83 3.78
CA ALA A 78 1.97 2.82 3.02
C ALA A 78 3.46 2.53 3.08
N VAL A 79 4.11 2.42 1.91
CA VAL A 79 5.57 2.37 1.80
C VAL A 79 6.03 3.79 1.50
N ILE A 80 6.63 4.46 2.48
CA ILE A 80 7.00 5.88 2.39
C ILE A 80 8.50 6.02 2.42
N GLU A 81 9.12 6.19 1.25
CA GLU A 81 10.57 6.30 1.12
C GLU A 81 11.01 7.75 1.32
N ASN A 82 11.87 7.95 2.31
CA ASN A 82 12.46 9.26 2.62
C ASN A 82 11.43 10.33 2.97
N GLY A 83 10.30 9.92 3.55
CA GLY A 83 9.30 10.83 4.07
C GLY A 83 9.71 11.38 5.44
N SER A 84 9.23 12.59 5.76
CA SER A 84 9.42 13.16 7.09
C SER A 84 8.47 12.48 8.09
N MET A 85 8.74 12.68 9.38
CA MET A 85 7.82 12.24 10.44
C MET A 85 6.44 12.88 10.27
N GLN A 86 6.40 14.12 9.80
CA GLN A 86 5.14 14.80 9.54
C GLN A 86 4.35 14.11 8.41
N ASP A 87 5.02 13.69 7.35
CA ASP A 87 4.38 12.93 6.26
C ASP A 87 3.78 11.64 6.79
N ILE A 88 4.52 10.91 7.61
CA ILE A 88 4.08 9.65 8.21
C ILE A 88 2.84 9.87 9.09
N PHE A 89 2.89 10.84 10.00
CA PHE A 89 1.75 11.16 10.85
C PHE A 89 0.53 11.57 10.03
N SER A 90 0.75 12.31 8.95
CA SER A 90 -0.34 12.77 8.08
C SER A 90 -1.07 11.61 7.44
N VAL A 91 -0.35 10.62 6.90
CA VAL A 91 -1.01 9.46 6.27
C VAL A 91 -1.73 8.59 7.28
N LEU A 92 -1.17 8.42 8.48
CA LEU A 92 -1.85 7.68 9.55
C LEU A 92 -3.12 8.39 9.98
N LYS A 93 -3.09 9.70 10.06
CA LYS A 93 -4.24 10.52 10.47
C LYS A 93 -5.41 10.41 9.49
N ILE A 94 -5.15 10.30 8.19
CA ILE A 94 -6.22 10.15 7.20
C ILE A 94 -6.67 8.71 7.02
N GLY A 95 -6.13 7.77 7.83
CA GLY A 95 -6.66 6.44 7.94
C GLY A 95 -5.88 5.33 7.27
N VAL A 96 -4.61 5.55 6.95
CA VAL A 96 -3.71 4.46 6.57
C VAL A 96 -3.49 3.58 7.80
N TYR A 97 -3.55 2.27 7.64
CA TYR A 97 -3.46 1.33 8.76
C TYR A 97 -2.06 1.31 9.38
N ASP A 98 -1.03 1.26 8.55
CA ASP A 98 0.36 1.17 9.00
C ASP A 98 1.28 1.66 7.89
N TYR A 99 2.56 1.79 8.20
CA TYR A 99 3.56 2.25 7.23
C TYR A 99 4.85 1.47 7.37
N ILE A 100 5.69 1.55 6.34
CA ILE A 100 7.07 1.06 6.36
C ILE A 100 7.92 2.04 5.54
N GLU A 101 9.14 2.30 5.97
CA GLU A 101 10.01 3.28 5.31
C GLU A 101 10.88 2.67 4.24
N THR A 102 11.10 1.36 4.28
CA THR A 102 11.89 0.64 3.28
C THR A 102 11.44 -0.81 3.20
N THR A 103 11.62 -1.41 2.03
CA THR A 103 11.37 -2.84 1.82
C THR A 103 12.67 -3.65 1.73
N ASP A 104 13.80 -3.06 2.12
CA ASP A 104 15.11 -3.73 2.07
C ASP A 104 15.19 -4.92 3.03
N ASN A 105 14.48 -4.84 4.16
CA ASN A 105 14.36 -5.96 5.08
C ASN A 105 13.10 -6.76 4.73
N LEU A 106 13.28 -7.87 4.02
CA LEU A 106 12.17 -8.69 3.53
C LEU A 106 11.34 -9.29 4.65
N GLU A 107 11.96 -9.71 5.75
CA GLU A 107 11.24 -10.26 6.90
C GLU A 107 10.31 -9.23 7.53
N LYS A 108 10.79 -8.01 7.69
CA LYS A 108 10.01 -6.91 8.24
C LYS A 108 8.85 -6.55 7.32
N TYR A 109 9.08 -6.49 6.02
CA TYR A 109 8.05 -6.20 5.03
C TYR A 109 6.98 -7.31 5.04
N GLN A 110 7.41 -8.56 5.00
CA GLN A 110 6.50 -9.70 5.05
C GLN A 110 5.66 -9.70 6.32
N LYS A 111 6.27 -9.38 7.46
CA LYS A 111 5.55 -9.31 8.74
C LYS A 111 4.49 -8.22 8.73
N LYS A 112 4.78 -7.05 8.17
CA LYS A 112 3.80 -5.96 8.03
C LYS A 112 2.60 -6.41 7.21
N ILE A 113 2.84 -7.13 6.12
CA ILE A 113 1.77 -7.65 5.27
C ILE A 113 0.94 -8.67 6.04
N GLN A 114 1.57 -9.59 6.77
CA GLN A 114 0.87 -10.58 7.58
C GLN A 114 0.03 -9.93 8.67
N ASP A 115 0.56 -8.93 9.34
CA ASP A 115 -0.16 -8.22 10.41
C ASP A 115 -1.40 -7.51 9.89
N ILE A 116 -1.31 -6.86 8.73
CA ILE A 116 -2.46 -6.15 8.15
C ILE A 116 -3.54 -7.13 7.67
N ILE A 117 -3.14 -8.30 7.17
CA ILE A 117 -4.07 -9.36 6.78
C ILE A 117 -4.78 -9.92 7.99
N LEU A 118 -4.08 -10.16 9.09
CA LEU A 118 -4.68 -10.62 10.34
C LEU A 118 -5.69 -9.61 10.88
N TRP A 119 -5.36 -8.33 10.81
CA TRP A 119 -6.27 -7.27 11.23
C TRP A 119 -7.55 -7.29 10.41
N GLU A 120 -7.45 -7.45 9.10
CA GLU A 120 -8.59 -7.52 8.20
C GLU A 120 -9.53 -8.70 8.56
N TRP A 121 -8.96 -9.83 8.98
CA TRP A 121 -9.72 -11.00 9.40
C TRP A 121 -10.59 -10.77 10.64
N TYR A 122 -10.21 -9.83 11.51
CA TYR A 122 -10.92 -9.52 12.74
C TYR A 122 -12.01 -8.45 12.57
N LEU A 123 -12.13 -7.90 11.39
CA LEU A 123 -13.20 -6.96 11.08
C LEU A 123 -14.44 -7.70 10.60
#